data_b9da74a98b32c7058c51927677602f2a
#
_entry.id   b9da74a98b32c7058c51927677602f2a
#
_cell.length_a   1.000
_cell.length_b   1.000
_cell.length_c   1.000
_cell.angle_alpha   90.00
_cell.angle_beta   90.00
_cell.angle_gamma   90.00
#
_symmetry.space_group_name_H-M   'P 1'
#
loop_
_entity.id
_entity.type
_entity.pdbx_description
1 polymer ?
#
loop_
_entity_poly.entity_id
_entity_poly.type
_entity_poly.pdbx_seq_one_letter_code
_entity_poly.pdbx_strand_id
1 'polypeptide(L)'
;MDDKLFEERMKKLKNSYDHMSTISSAEKIVGKVKKAEKPYKWKMKFSLPYVASFIGVMFIAGLLATQLLTKPENTGTETPSQNTTENQPVTAGDIDAAINEIRGYYERKVDELEGKLGFQSVEQYGFVQEAKETVQKFEERTSYKTQAELKNYSNNVKQLIDLRVSPPNEEFELILSITKDGQVSDEEVIKYIEKLEMLKERYTDRWQHLHQDHQSQVTNVADYVEMLNDPDFNVGTKEYIDLVEEMKRMGYTFIDGGEGTIYFKINYSKIANTFHDQMSEELKLYLDIQQGDKIASDAALMISREELEERIILLEGIILKSPTFKDINALKLLYQQWMQFYLTGLANSPIIDNSGEVKGEILNEFESFISKYPNSETSKIVKSYMNKLNQYNNQLPPKEKDVVESLIPPSLKVVPNGVSVNLLPLTDQMTETYEAYKESKKNELLDGPFAGNNTIDLVVARMYLYALETEDYEMAYALTYKGSTSNVPSLEQFTQEASKAALNIQKLSNDVKMVDFTYTQNGEMIEHTYIKQGGETVQLKLRLEEGYPKVEYRSLF
;
A
#
# COMPACT_ATOMS: atom_id res chain seq x y z
N MET A 1 -24.70 -40.15 -19.42
CA MET A 1 -24.32 -39.38 -18.25
C MET A 1 -25.61 -38.99 -17.54
N ASP A 2 -25.75 -39.37 -16.29
CA ASP A 2 -27.07 -39.47 -15.62
C ASP A 2 -27.66 -38.07 -15.35
N ASP A 3 -28.75 -37.73 -16.05
CA ASP A 3 -29.53 -36.50 -15.85
C ASP A 3 -29.96 -36.29 -14.36
N LYS A 4 -30.14 -37.40 -13.63
CA LYS A 4 -30.45 -37.35 -12.19
C LYS A 4 -29.31 -36.77 -11.33
N LEU A 5 -28.06 -37.06 -11.69
CA LEU A 5 -26.89 -36.53 -10.94
C LEU A 5 -26.72 -35.02 -11.18
N PHE A 6 -27.05 -34.57 -12.39
CA PHE A 6 -27.05 -33.15 -12.75
C PHE A 6 -28.18 -32.40 -12.01
N GLU A 7 -29.38 -32.95 -11.96
CA GLU A 7 -30.50 -32.37 -11.21
C GLU A 7 -30.24 -32.32 -9.70
N GLU A 8 -29.60 -33.34 -9.12
CA GLU A 8 -29.21 -33.30 -7.70
C GLU A 8 -28.15 -32.25 -7.41
N ARG A 9 -27.17 -32.08 -8.28
CA ARG A 9 -26.15 -31.04 -8.15
C ARG A 9 -26.75 -29.63 -8.26
N MET A 10 -27.64 -29.40 -9.24
CA MET A 10 -28.36 -28.14 -9.39
C MET A 10 -29.26 -27.84 -8.19
N LYS A 11 -29.85 -28.84 -7.58
CA LYS A 11 -30.68 -28.71 -6.37
C LYS A 11 -29.83 -28.35 -5.12
N LYS A 12 -28.62 -28.91 -5.00
CA LYS A 12 -27.66 -28.58 -3.97
C LYS A 12 -27.12 -27.15 -4.15
N LEU A 13 -26.81 -26.76 -5.39
CA LEU A 13 -26.35 -25.40 -5.71
C LEU A 13 -27.41 -24.35 -5.37
N LYS A 14 -28.65 -24.61 -5.76
CA LYS A 14 -29.79 -23.74 -5.44
C LYS A 14 -30.02 -23.62 -3.91
N ASN A 15 -29.93 -24.74 -3.18
CA ASN A 15 -30.04 -24.70 -1.72
C ASN A 15 -28.88 -23.95 -1.05
N SER A 16 -27.66 -24.04 -1.58
CA SER A 16 -26.54 -23.23 -1.08
C SER A 16 -26.75 -21.74 -1.36
N TYR A 17 -27.29 -21.40 -2.52
CA TYR A 17 -27.61 -20.02 -2.90
C TYR A 17 -28.73 -19.42 -2.02
N ASP A 18 -29.77 -20.19 -1.73
CA ASP A 18 -30.90 -19.78 -0.91
C ASP A 18 -30.55 -19.67 0.60
N HIS A 19 -29.41 -20.24 1.03
CA HIS A 19 -28.90 -20.17 2.42
C HIS A 19 -27.70 -19.24 2.57
N MET A 20 -27.18 -18.64 1.50
CA MET A 20 -26.26 -17.51 1.64
C MET A 20 -27.01 -16.35 2.26
N SER A 21 -26.55 -15.92 3.44
CA SER A 21 -27.03 -14.70 4.05
C SER A 21 -26.90 -13.56 3.05
N THR A 22 -28.03 -13.05 2.58
CA THR A 22 -28.07 -11.88 1.70
C THR A 22 -27.29 -10.77 2.36
N ILE A 23 -26.10 -10.50 1.81
CA ILE A 23 -25.32 -9.30 2.11
C ILE A 23 -26.29 -8.13 2.03
N SER A 24 -26.28 -7.29 3.04
CA SER A 24 -27.24 -6.19 3.24
C SER A 24 -27.47 -5.44 1.93
N SER A 25 -28.73 -5.41 1.49
CA SER A 25 -29.12 -4.80 0.21
C SER A 25 -28.59 -3.37 0.12
N ALA A 26 -28.12 -2.97 -1.07
CA ALA A 26 -27.66 -1.63 -1.41
C ALA A 26 -28.63 -0.53 -0.89
N GLU A 27 -29.93 -0.81 -0.83
CA GLU A 27 -30.95 0.06 -0.23
C GLU A 27 -30.72 0.35 1.26
N LYS A 28 -30.18 -0.60 2.05
CA LYS A 28 -29.84 -0.35 3.45
C LYS A 28 -28.61 0.53 3.60
N ILE A 29 -27.65 0.39 2.69
CA ILE A 29 -26.43 1.22 2.66
C ILE A 29 -26.77 2.63 2.20
N VAL A 30 -27.50 2.79 1.10
CA VAL A 30 -27.99 4.08 0.59
C VAL A 30 -28.96 4.74 1.58
N GLY A 31 -29.80 3.98 2.28
CA GLY A 31 -30.70 4.49 3.31
C GLY A 31 -29.96 5.02 4.55
N LYS A 32 -28.82 4.42 4.93
CA LYS A 32 -27.96 4.91 6.02
C LYS A 32 -27.18 6.16 5.62
N VAL A 33 -26.67 6.22 4.38
CA VAL A 33 -25.97 7.40 3.84
C VAL A 33 -26.90 8.61 3.77
N LYS A 34 -28.15 8.45 3.34
CA LYS A 34 -29.14 9.55 3.30
C LYS A 34 -29.57 10.07 4.68
N LYS A 35 -29.40 9.28 5.76
CA LYS A 35 -29.69 9.74 7.13
C LYS A 35 -28.56 10.55 7.79
N ALA A 36 -27.37 10.56 7.21
CA ALA A 36 -26.20 11.29 7.73
C ALA A 36 -26.08 12.75 7.25
N GLU A 37 -26.99 13.22 6.40
CA GLU A 37 -27.02 14.62 5.94
C GLU A 37 -27.60 15.57 6.99
N LYS A 38 -26.77 15.94 7.97
CA LYS A 38 -26.92 17.22 8.69
C LYS A 38 -25.61 17.99 8.56
N PRO A 39 -25.63 19.22 8.03
CA PRO A 39 -24.40 19.99 7.79
C PRO A 39 -23.84 20.48 9.12
N TYR A 40 -22.73 19.92 9.55
CA TYR A 40 -21.95 20.45 10.67
C TYR A 40 -20.94 21.46 10.11
N LYS A 41 -21.19 22.74 10.33
CA LYS A 41 -20.28 23.83 9.98
C LYS A 41 -19.13 23.88 10.99
N TRP A 42 -17.97 23.40 10.62
CA TRP A 42 -16.73 23.71 11.33
C TRP A 42 -15.81 24.54 10.45
N LYS A 43 -15.60 25.77 10.86
CA LYS A 43 -14.51 26.62 10.35
C LYS A 43 -13.31 26.41 11.25
N MET A 44 -12.29 25.70 10.78
CA MET A 44 -10.94 25.82 11.30
C MET A 44 -9.94 25.82 10.16
N LYS A 45 -9.24 26.93 10.01
CA LYS A 45 -8.02 27.04 9.20
C LYS A 45 -6.85 26.58 10.07
N PHE A 46 -6.24 25.46 9.74
CA PHE A 46 -4.88 25.15 10.18
C PHE A 46 -4.12 24.50 9.02
N SER A 47 -3.12 25.23 8.56
CA SER A 47 -2.05 24.70 7.71
C SER A 47 -0.95 24.16 8.63
N LEU A 48 -0.69 22.83 8.60
CA LEU A 48 0.57 22.27 9.12
C LEU A 48 0.73 20.81 8.66
N PRO A 49 1.76 20.46 7.89
CA PRO A 49 1.99 19.09 7.42
C PRO A 49 2.84 18.21 8.37
N TYR A 50 3.07 18.61 9.61
CA TYR A 50 3.97 17.87 10.54
C TYR A 50 3.30 17.29 11.79
N VAL A 51 1.97 17.26 11.88
CA VAL A 51 1.26 16.88 13.12
C VAL A 51 0.71 15.44 13.06
N ALA A 52 0.66 14.80 11.90
CA ALA A 52 -0.01 13.49 11.76
C ALA A 52 0.71 12.35 12.51
N SER A 53 2.05 12.32 12.54
CA SER A 53 2.80 11.27 13.26
C SER A 53 2.83 11.46 14.79
N PHE A 54 2.53 12.67 15.27
CA PHE A 54 2.51 12.98 16.71
C PHE A 54 1.14 12.72 17.35
N ILE A 55 0.06 12.74 16.56
CA ILE A 55 -1.31 12.58 17.06
C ILE A 55 -1.58 11.12 17.42
N GLY A 56 -1.06 10.14 16.66
CA GLY A 56 -1.21 8.72 16.98
C GLY A 56 -0.60 8.35 18.34
N VAL A 57 0.61 8.82 18.63
CA VAL A 57 1.28 8.57 19.92
C VAL A 57 0.58 9.30 21.07
N MET A 58 0.01 10.49 20.82
CA MET A 58 -0.75 11.25 21.84
C MET A 58 -2.14 10.65 22.12
N PHE A 59 -2.77 9.99 21.15
CA PHE A 59 -4.06 9.32 21.37
C PHE A 59 -3.92 8.09 22.27
N ILE A 60 -2.87 7.28 22.10
CA ILE A 60 -2.58 6.12 22.96
C ILE A 60 -2.22 6.61 24.38
N ALA A 61 -1.45 7.68 24.49
CA ALA A 61 -1.14 8.29 25.79
C ALA A 61 -2.36 8.93 26.47
N GLY A 62 -3.29 9.49 25.72
CA GLY A 62 -4.53 10.09 26.22
C GLY A 62 -5.52 9.05 26.76
N LEU A 63 -5.64 7.88 26.11
CA LEU A 63 -6.48 6.78 26.56
C LEU A 63 -5.97 6.13 27.87
N LEU A 64 -4.66 5.97 28.00
CA LEU A 64 -4.04 5.45 29.23
C LEU A 64 -4.13 6.43 30.39
N ALA A 65 -4.05 7.74 30.14
CA ALA A 65 -4.21 8.76 31.19
C ALA A 65 -5.64 8.84 31.75
N THR A 66 -6.67 8.60 30.91
CA THR A 66 -8.05 8.57 31.38
C THR A 66 -8.39 7.32 32.20
N GLN A 67 -7.75 6.18 31.95
CA GLN A 67 -7.91 4.97 32.78
C GLN A 67 -7.29 5.09 34.18
N LEU A 68 -6.22 5.89 34.32
CA LEU A 68 -5.61 6.15 35.62
C LEU A 68 -6.36 7.16 36.48
N LEU A 69 -7.28 7.96 35.88
CA LEU A 69 -8.04 8.99 36.59
C LEU A 69 -9.44 8.55 37.04
N THR A 70 -9.91 7.35 36.64
CA THR A 70 -11.21 6.81 37.06
C THR A 70 -11.09 5.61 38.00
N LYS A 71 -10.46 5.79 39.17
CA LYS A 71 -10.69 4.89 40.30
C LYS A 71 -11.79 5.46 41.20
N PRO A 72 -12.78 4.66 41.59
CA PRO A 72 -13.79 5.12 42.57
C PRO A 72 -13.12 5.26 43.92
N GLU A 73 -13.41 6.38 44.59
CA GLU A 73 -13.06 6.62 45.99
C GLU A 73 -13.63 5.52 46.88
N ASN A 74 -12.74 4.74 47.50
CA ASN A 74 -13.10 3.98 48.68
C ASN A 74 -12.35 4.58 49.88
N THR A 75 -13.15 5.18 50.74
CA THR A 75 -12.76 5.68 52.06
C THR A 75 -12.28 4.56 52.96
N GLY A 76 -11.06 4.70 53.50
CA GLY A 76 -10.70 3.96 54.70
C GLY A 76 -9.20 3.65 54.82
N THR A 77 -8.59 4.34 55.77
CA THR A 77 -7.42 3.96 56.59
C THR A 77 -6.03 4.25 56.02
N GLU A 78 -5.41 5.22 56.60
CA GLU A 78 -4.01 5.63 56.45
C GLU A 78 -3.02 4.46 56.69
N THR A 79 -2.13 4.27 55.72
CA THR A 79 -0.83 3.64 55.93
C THR A 79 0.21 4.42 55.11
N PRO A 80 1.43 4.67 55.64
CA PRO A 80 2.26 5.75 55.15
C PRO A 80 3.07 5.39 53.91
N SER A 81 3.11 6.36 53.01
CA SER A 81 4.26 6.72 52.18
C SER A 81 4.94 5.68 51.30
N GLN A 82 4.46 5.57 50.07
CA GLN A 82 5.27 5.13 48.92
C GLN A 82 5.01 6.04 47.69
N ASN A 83 5.15 7.35 47.82
CA ASN A 83 4.90 8.27 46.71
C ASN A 83 5.89 9.44 46.70
N THR A 84 7.21 9.17 46.73
CA THR A 84 8.21 10.24 46.67
C THR A 84 9.14 10.18 45.47
N THR A 85 9.14 9.08 44.69
CA THR A 85 10.09 8.93 43.57
C THR A 85 9.55 9.50 42.23
N GLU A 86 8.24 9.50 42.00
CA GLU A 86 7.66 9.90 40.69
C GLU A 86 7.79 11.40 40.38
N ASN A 87 7.87 12.24 41.40
CA ASN A 87 8.02 13.71 41.24
C ASN A 87 9.47 14.21 41.34
N GLN A 88 10.45 13.31 41.39
CA GLN A 88 11.85 13.70 41.45
C GLN A 88 12.33 14.26 40.09
N PRO A 89 13.25 15.23 40.10
CA PRO A 89 13.87 15.71 38.87
C PRO A 89 14.69 14.61 38.21
N VAL A 90 14.65 14.57 36.87
CA VAL A 90 15.40 13.61 36.07
C VAL A 90 16.84 14.07 35.94
N THR A 91 17.79 13.18 36.18
CA THR A 91 19.22 13.40 35.97
C THR A 91 19.65 12.94 34.58
N ALA A 92 20.79 13.42 34.08
CA ALA A 92 21.37 12.93 32.83
C ALA A 92 21.63 11.43 32.88
N GLY A 93 22.07 10.89 34.03
CA GLY A 93 22.29 9.47 34.21
C GLY A 93 21.01 8.62 34.11
N ASP A 94 19.85 9.15 34.53
CA ASP A 94 18.56 8.48 34.37
C ASP A 94 18.16 8.43 32.89
N ILE A 95 18.42 9.48 32.13
CA ILE A 95 18.15 9.54 30.69
C ILE A 95 19.05 8.55 29.95
N ASP A 96 20.35 8.53 30.24
CA ASP A 96 21.30 7.59 29.63
C ASP A 96 20.93 6.12 29.92
N ALA A 97 20.51 5.84 31.15
CA ALA A 97 20.04 4.50 31.52
C ALA A 97 18.78 4.09 30.74
N ALA A 98 17.82 5.01 30.59
CA ALA A 98 16.59 4.76 29.82
C ALA A 98 16.88 4.58 28.32
N ILE A 99 17.80 5.36 27.75
CA ILE A 99 18.24 5.22 26.35
C ILE A 99 18.85 3.82 26.13
N ASN A 100 19.77 3.40 26.99
CA ASN A 100 20.39 2.09 26.88
C ASN A 100 19.37 0.94 27.04
N GLU A 101 18.38 1.11 27.92
CA GLU A 101 17.31 0.15 28.10
C GLU A 101 16.44 0.02 26.85
N ILE A 102 16.01 1.14 26.27
CA ILE A 102 15.17 1.18 25.04
C ILE A 102 15.91 0.60 23.85
N ARG A 103 17.19 0.98 23.65
CA ARG A 103 18.02 0.43 22.58
C ARG A 103 18.16 -1.09 22.70
N GLY A 104 18.56 -1.60 23.87
CA GLY A 104 18.67 -3.03 24.09
C GLY A 104 17.33 -3.76 24.04
N TYR A 105 16.22 -3.08 24.30
CA TYR A 105 14.89 -3.64 24.10
C TYR A 105 14.58 -3.80 22.61
N TYR A 106 14.83 -2.78 21.81
CA TYR A 106 14.65 -2.82 20.35
C TYR A 106 15.49 -3.91 19.70
N GLU A 107 16.80 -3.95 19.99
CA GLU A 107 17.70 -4.97 19.44
C GLU A 107 17.21 -6.40 19.70
N ARG A 108 16.83 -6.71 20.95
CA ARG A 108 16.26 -8.02 21.29
C ARG A 108 14.97 -8.34 20.53
N LYS A 109 14.10 -7.33 20.33
CA LYS A 109 12.85 -7.52 19.57
C LYS A 109 13.10 -7.78 18.10
N VAL A 110 14.11 -7.16 17.50
CA VAL A 110 14.55 -7.43 16.12
C VAL A 110 15.06 -8.87 16.01
N ASP A 111 15.95 -9.31 16.91
CA ASP A 111 16.45 -10.69 16.93
C ASP A 111 15.33 -11.72 17.12
N GLU A 112 14.36 -11.43 18.02
CA GLU A 112 13.18 -12.27 18.23
C GLU A 112 12.31 -12.36 16.96
N LEU A 113 12.12 -11.26 16.26
CA LEU A 113 11.33 -11.20 15.02
C LEU A 113 12.00 -12.02 13.91
N GLU A 114 13.32 -11.88 13.72
CA GLU A 114 14.09 -12.68 12.77
C GLU A 114 13.95 -14.18 13.07
N GLY A 115 14.09 -14.57 14.33
CA GLY A 115 13.93 -15.95 14.73
C GLY A 115 12.52 -16.51 14.49
N LYS A 116 11.47 -15.70 14.72
CA LYS A 116 10.07 -16.11 14.55
C LYS A 116 9.63 -16.17 13.09
N LEU A 117 10.12 -15.27 12.23
CA LEU A 117 9.81 -15.25 10.80
C LEU A 117 10.72 -16.20 10.00
N GLY A 118 11.87 -16.60 10.56
CA GLY A 118 12.88 -17.37 9.83
C GLY A 118 13.52 -16.58 8.69
N PHE A 119 13.48 -15.26 8.74
CA PHE A 119 14.07 -14.34 7.75
C PHE A 119 15.21 -13.57 8.40
N GLN A 120 16.27 -13.33 7.65
CA GLN A 120 17.35 -12.44 8.06
C GLN A 120 17.09 -11.01 7.52
N SER A 121 17.75 -10.03 8.15
CA SER A 121 17.70 -8.65 7.71
C SER A 121 16.29 -8.02 7.77
N VAL A 122 15.53 -8.33 8.81
CA VAL A 122 14.17 -7.75 9.00
C VAL A 122 14.21 -6.23 9.20
N GLU A 123 15.37 -5.66 9.56
CA GLU A 123 15.55 -4.21 9.69
C GLU A 123 15.29 -3.43 8.40
N GLN A 124 15.36 -4.06 7.23
CA GLN A 124 15.05 -3.40 5.96
C GLN A 124 13.54 -3.11 5.76
N TYR A 125 12.66 -3.77 6.52
CA TYR A 125 11.24 -3.54 6.39
C TYR A 125 10.80 -2.23 7.03
N GLY A 126 9.90 -1.50 6.33
CA GLY A 126 9.41 -0.20 6.76
C GLY A 126 8.82 -0.18 8.17
N PHE A 127 8.14 -1.25 8.58
CA PHE A 127 7.58 -1.36 9.93
C PHE A 127 8.66 -1.46 11.03
N VAL A 128 9.81 -2.08 10.74
CA VAL A 128 10.96 -2.12 11.67
C VAL A 128 11.67 -0.77 11.67
N GLN A 129 11.82 -0.14 10.51
CA GLN A 129 12.40 1.21 10.41
C GLN A 129 11.59 2.26 11.18
N GLU A 130 10.26 2.18 11.16
CA GLU A 130 9.40 3.06 11.98
C GLU A 130 9.71 2.94 13.48
N ALA A 131 9.91 1.72 13.97
CA ALA A 131 10.33 1.51 15.35
C ALA A 131 11.74 2.07 15.63
N LYS A 132 12.68 1.87 14.71
CA LYS A 132 14.04 2.41 14.79
C LYS A 132 14.07 3.93 14.87
N GLU A 133 13.31 4.60 14.01
CA GLU A 133 13.15 6.06 14.05
C GLU A 133 12.57 6.55 15.39
N THR A 134 11.65 5.78 15.97
CA THR A 134 11.09 6.12 17.28
C THR A 134 12.13 5.99 18.39
N VAL A 135 12.99 4.96 18.33
CA VAL A 135 14.13 4.84 19.25
C VAL A 135 15.10 6.00 19.08
N GLN A 136 15.44 6.38 17.86
CA GLN A 136 16.31 7.55 17.59
C GLN A 136 15.71 8.84 18.15
N LYS A 137 14.42 9.10 17.94
CA LYS A 137 13.73 10.27 18.53
C LYS A 137 13.73 10.24 20.06
N PHE A 138 13.69 9.06 20.68
CA PHE A 138 13.85 8.92 22.12
C PHE A 138 15.26 9.28 22.57
N GLU A 139 16.28 8.84 21.86
CA GLU A 139 17.70 9.15 22.14
C GLU A 139 18.03 10.64 21.99
N GLU A 140 17.40 11.32 21.05
CA GLU A 140 17.60 12.77 20.81
C GLU A 140 16.96 13.65 21.89
N ARG A 141 16.04 13.11 22.67
CA ARG A 141 15.32 13.87 23.70
C ARG A 141 16.15 13.98 24.99
N THR A 142 16.68 15.17 25.26
CA THR A 142 17.65 15.43 26.33
C THR A 142 17.03 15.93 27.64
N SER A 143 15.71 16.13 27.73
CA SER A 143 15.07 16.68 28.94
C SER A 143 13.69 16.13 29.21
N TYR A 144 13.43 15.84 30.46
CA TYR A 144 12.14 15.41 31.01
C TYR A 144 11.89 16.17 32.32
N LYS A 145 10.62 16.50 32.60
CA LYS A 145 10.26 17.29 33.79
C LYS A 145 10.32 16.45 35.07
N THR A 146 9.93 15.18 34.98
CA THR A 146 9.81 14.27 36.12
C THR A 146 10.21 12.84 35.75
N GLN A 147 10.56 12.03 36.75
CA GLN A 147 10.78 10.59 36.56
C GLN A 147 9.56 9.87 35.99
N ALA A 148 8.34 10.29 36.37
CA ALA A 148 7.11 9.76 35.83
C ALA A 148 6.98 10.05 34.32
N GLU A 149 7.35 11.25 33.86
CA GLU A 149 7.33 11.60 32.42
C GLU A 149 8.31 10.70 31.63
N LEU A 150 9.55 10.54 32.10
CA LEU A 150 10.55 9.68 31.47
C LEU A 150 10.05 8.25 31.38
N LYS A 151 9.55 7.70 32.49
CA LYS A 151 9.02 6.33 32.55
C LYS A 151 7.84 6.12 31.61
N ASN A 152 6.88 7.04 31.60
CA ASN A 152 5.71 6.95 30.72
C ASN A 152 6.12 7.01 29.25
N TYR A 153 7.03 7.91 28.89
CA TYR A 153 7.52 8.02 27.53
C TYR A 153 8.31 6.76 27.12
N SER A 154 9.18 6.22 27.99
CA SER A 154 9.87 4.94 27.77
C SER A 154 8.89 3.79 27.54
N ASN A 155 7.82 3.70 28.32
CA ASN A 155 6.81 2.67 28.18
C ASN A 155 6.05 2.79 26.84
N ASN A 156 5.71 4.02 26.42
CA ASN A 156 5.05 4.26 25.13
C ASN A 156 5.95 3.83 23.96
N VAL A 157 7.26 4.13 24.03
CA VAL A 157 8.23 3.70 23.02
C VAL A 157 8.33 2.17 22.97
N LYS A 158 8.36 1.49 24.12
CA LYS A 158 8.35 0.01 24.17
C LYS A 158 7.09 -0.58 23.57
N GLN A 159 5.91 -0.01 23.85
CA GLN A 159 4.65 -0.45 23.27
C GLN A 159 4.64 -0.30 21.74
N LEU A 160 5.20 0.79 21.21
CA LEU A 160 5.32 0.97 19.77
C LEU A 160 6.31 -0.03 19.16
N ILE A 161 7.44 -0.30 19.84
CA ILE A 161 8.37 -1.35 19.43
C ILE A 161 7.65 -2.70 19.40
N ASP A 162 6.86 -3.05 20.43
CA ASP A 162 6.08 -4.29 20.48
C ASP A 162 5.10 -4.40 19.32
N LEU A 163 4.40 -3.31 18.97
CA LEU A 163 3.49 -3.29 17.84
C LEU A 163 4.22 -3.48 16.51
N ARG A 164 5.31 -2.74 16.28
CA ARG A 164 5.99 -2.74 14.98
C ARG A 164 6.94 -3.93 14.80
N VAL A 165 7.65 -4.34 15.86
CA VAL A 165 8.68 -5.38 15.80
C VAL A 165 8.13 -6.72 16.35
N SER A 166 6.89 -7.04 16.05
CA SER A 166 6.24 -8.33 16.32
C SER A 166 5.85 -9.01 15.00
N PRO A 167 5.78 -10.34 14.94
CA PRO A 167 5.21 -11.02 13.80
C PRO A 167 3.71 -10.68 13.67
N PRO A 168 3.12 -10.76 12.47
CA PRO A 168 1.74 -10.31 12.22
C PRO A 168 0.69 -10.89 13.17
N ASN A 169 0.80 -12.15 13.52
CA ASN A 169 -0.15 -12.78 14.45
C ASN A 169 -0.10 -12.20 15.87
N GLU A 170 1.08 -11.81 16.35
CA GLU A 170 1.22 -11.17 17.66
C GLU A 170 0.77 -9.71 17.61
N GLU A 171 1.09 -8.98 16.54
CA GLU A 171 0.58 -7.62 16.33
C GLU A 171 -0.94 -7.59 16.28
N PHE A 172 -1.57 -8.56 15.60
CA PHE A 172 -3.03 -8.67 15.55
C PHE A 172 -3.64 -8.80 16.95
N GLU A 173 -3.07 -9.64 17.81
CA GLU A 173 -3.52 -9.78 19.20
C GLU A 173 -3.24 -8.54 20.05
N LEU A 174 -2.13 -7.84 19.79
CA LEU A 174 -1.83 -6.57 20.45
C LEU A 174 -2.86 -5.50 20.08
N ILE A 175 -3.18 -5.36 18.79
CA ILE A 175 -4.23 -4.46 18.32
C ILE A 175 -5.56 -4.80 19.00
N LEU A 176 -5.95 -6.07 19.04
CA LEU A 176 -7.16 -6.54 19.75
C LEU A 176 -7.16 -6.18 21.24
N SER A 177 -6.02 -6.29 21.90
CA SER A 177 -5.91 -6.00 23.34
C SER A 177 -6.10 -4.51 23.64
N ILE A 178 -5.59 -3.65 22.77
CA ILE A 178 -5.72 -2.19 22.87
C ILE A 178 -7.16 -1.76 22.61
N THR A 179 -7.89 -2.48 21.76
CA THR A 179 -9.24 -2.13 21.33
C THR A 179 -10.37 -2.53 22.27
N LYS A 180 -10.12 -3.43 23.20
CA LYS A 180 -11.14 -3.81 24.20
C LYS A 180 -11.65 -2.64 25.03
N ASP A 181 -10.88 -1.56 25.11
CA ASP A 181 -11.17 -0.37 25.90
C ASP A 181 -11.39 0.91 25.07
N GLY A 182 -11.38 0.82 23.72
CA GLY A 182 -11.52 2.00 22.84
C GLY A 182 -11.73 1.65 21.36
N GLN A 183 -11.79 2.66 20.50
CA GLN A 183 -11.81 2.48 19.05
C GLN A 183 -10.40 2.14 18.55
N VAL A 184 -10.28 1.13 17.69
CA VAL A 184 -9.06 0.93 16.90
C VAL A 184 -8.90 2.15 16.00
N SER A 185 -7.70 2.68 15.93
CA SER A 185 -7.38 3.63 14.88
C SER A 185 -7.29 2.87 13.55
N ASP A 186 -7.98 3.34 12.53
CA ASP A 186 -7.86 2.79 11.18
C ASP A 186 -6.40 2.69 10.74
N GLU A 187 -5.57 3.61 11.21
CA GLU A 187 -4.13 3.64 10.94
C GLU A 187 -3.43 2.35 11.40
N GLU A 188 -3.77 1.81 12.58
CA GLU A 188 -3.14 0.58 13.08
C GLU A 188 -3.56 -0.64 12.26
N VAL A 189 -4.82 -0.72 11.84
CA VAL A 189 -5.29 -1.79 10.96
C VAL A 189 -4.62 -1.70 9.58
N ILE A 190 -4.46 -0.50 9.04
CA ILE A 190 -3.78 -0.28 7.76
C ILE A 190 -2.30 -0.67 7.86
N LYS A 191 -1.60 -0.27 8.93
CA LYS A 191 -0.20 -0.66 9.15
C LYS A 191 -0.02 -2.17 9.28
N TYR A 192 -0.96 -2.85 9.94
CA TYR A 192 -0.98 -4.30 9.99
C TYR A 192 -1.12 -4.92 8.58
N ILE A 193 -2.04 -4.40 7.76
CA ILE A 193 -2.20 -4.84 6.36
C ILE A 193 -0.92 -4.59 5.55
N GLU A 194 -0.31 -3.42 5.69
CA GLU A 194 0.96 -3.09 5.03
C GLU A 194 2.09 -4.03 5.42
N LYS A 195 2.19 -4.41 6.71
CA LYS A 195 3.16 -5.40 7.17
C LYS A 195 2.95 -6.74 6.46
N LEU A 196 1.71 -7.21 6.35
CA LEU A 196 1.39 -8.43 5.62
C LEU A 196 1.79 -8.32 4.14
N GLU A 197 1.52 -7.21 3.47
CA GLU A 197 1.94 -6.99 2.08
C GLU A 197 3.47 -6.99 1.93
N MET A 198 4.20 -6.36 2.86
CA MET A 198 5.68 -6.36 2.84
C MET A 198 6.28 -7.76 3.02
N LEU A 199 5.65 -8.61 3.83
CA LEU A 199 6.13 -9.98 4.07
C LEU A 199 5.70 -10.97 2.98
N LYS A 200 4.70 -10.61 2.17
CA LYS A 200 4.09 -11.48 1.16
C LYS A 200 5.10 -12.02 0.14
N GLU A 201 6.05 -11.20 -0.29
CA GLU A 201 7.08 -11.62 -1.25
C GLU A 201 7.90 -12.80 -0.72
N ARG A 202 8.35 -12.72 0.54
CA ARG A 202 9.11 -13.81 1.19
C ARG A 202 8.29 -15.09 1.35
N TYR A 203 7.01 -14.94 1.71
CA TYR A 203 6.11 -16.09 1.76
C TYR A 203 5.81 -16.65 0.37
N THR A 204 5.76 -15.81 -0.68
CA THR A 204 5.60 -16.25 -2.07
C THR A 204 6.76 -17.15 -2.50
N ASP A 205 8.00 -16.74 -2.25
CA ASP A 205 9.20 -17.52 -2.58
C ASP A 205 9.19 -18.89 -1.88
N ARG A 206 8.94 -18.90 -0.56
CA ARG A 206 8.87 -20.15 0.22
C ARG A 206 7.72 -21.05 -0.24
N TRP A 207 6.55 -20.46 -0.49
CA TRP A 207 5.38 -21.16 -0.98
C TRP A 207 5.64 -21.80 -2.34
N GLN A 208 6.13 -21.05 -3.32
CA GLN A 208 6.39 -21.56 -4.67
C GLN A 208 7.36 -22.74 -4.64
N HIS A 209 8.44 -22.60 -3.86
CA HIS A 209 9.44 -23.66 -3.74
C HIS A 209 8.85 -24.96 -3.20
N LEU A 210 8.11 -24.92 -2.09
CA LEU A 210 7.57 -26.11 -1.45
C LEU A 210 6.30 -26.63 -2.14
N HIS A 211 5.45 -25.74 -2.66
CA HIS A 211 4.21 -26.12 -3.34
C HIS A 211 4.46 -26.84 -4.66
N GLN A 212 5.53 -26.50 -5.39
CA GLN A 212 5.89 -27.15 -6.65
C GLN A 212 6.02 -28.67 -6.51
N ASP A 213 6.56 -29.16 -5.41
CA ASP A 213 6.70 -30.59 -5.13
C ASP A 213 5.36 -31.29 -4.86
N HIS A 214 4.34 -30.52 -4.47
CA HIS A 214 3.00 -31.04 -4.12
C HIS A 214 1.96 -30.81 -5.23
N GLN A 215 2.26 -30.01 -6.25
CA GLN A 215 1.34 -29.64 -7.33
C GLN A 215 0.79 -30.87 -8.08
N SER A 216 1.59 -31.93 -8.22
CA SER A 216 1.16 -33.18 -8.87
C SER A 216 0.07 -33.95 -8.10
N GLN A 217 -0.16 -33.64 -6.84
CA GLN A 217 -1.18 -34.25 -5.98
C GLN A 217 -2.52 -33.52 -6.06
N VAL A 218 -2.56 -32.34 -6.69
CA VAL A 218 -3.76 -31.53 -6.84
C VAL A 218 -4.59 -32.08 -7.99
N THR A 219 -5.65 -32.83 -7.69
CA THR A 219 -6.59 -33.35 -8.68
C THR A 219 -7.75 -32.38 -8.93
N ASN A 220 -8.14 -31.62 -7.94
CA ASN A 220 -9.15 -30.55 -8.01
C ASN A 220 -8.65 -29.36 -7.20
N VAL A 221 -8.49 -28.22 -7.86
CA VAL A 221 -7.93 -27.01 -7.23
C VAL A 221 -8.85 -26.46 -6.14
N ALA A 222 -10.17 -26.44 -6.38
CA ALA A 222 -11.12 -25.92 -5.41
C ALA A 222 -11.13 -26.74 -4.12
N ASP A 223 -11.17 -28.06 -4.23
CA ASP A 223 -11.14 -28.96 -3.07
C ASP A 223 -9.80 -28.83 -2.32
N TYR A 224 -8.69 -28.65 -3.05
CA TYR A 224 -7.38 -28.52 -2.44
C TYR A 224 -7.21 -27.16 -1.74
N VAL A 225 -7.75 -26.10 -2.29
CA VAL A 225 -7.80 -24.77 -1.65
C VAL A 225 -8.63 -24.81 -0.35
N GLU A 226 -9.77 -25.53 -0.38
CA GLU A 226 -10.57 -25.76 0.84
C GLU A 226 -9.73 -26.49 1.90
N MET A 227 -9.00 -27.55 1.52
CA MET A 227 -8.10 -28.28 2.41
C MET A 227 -6.98 -27.38 2.97
N LEU A 228 -6.34 -26.55 2.14
CA LEU A 228 -5.27 -25.63 2.59
C LEU A 228 -5.78 -24.64 3.64
N ASN A 229 -7.02 -24.21 3.53
CA ASN A 229 -7.64 -23.29 4.49
C ASN A 229 -8.24 -23.99 5.72
N ASP A 230 -8.31 -25.35 5.71
CA ASP A 230 -8.77 -26.12 6.86
C ASP A 230 -7.80 -25.93 8.05
N PRO A 231 -8.31 -25.70 9.28
CA PRO A 231 -7.47 -25.65 10.48
C PRO A 231 -6.63 -26.89 10.70
N ASP A 232 -7.14 -28.06 10.31
CA ASP A 232 -6.51 -29.38 10.51
C ASP A 232 -5.72 -29.86 9.28
N PHE A 233 -5.23 -28.94 8.44
CA PHE A 233 -4.46 -29.27 7.22
C PHE A 233 -3.24 -30.13 7.58
N ASN A 234 -3.13 -31.31 6.93
CA ASN A 234 -2.09 -32.28 7.23
C ASN A 234 -1.57 -33.05 5.99
N VAL A 235 -1.68 -32.43 4.81
CA VAL A 235 -1.28 -33.04 3.53
C VAL A 235 0.08 -32.52 3.08
N GLY A 236 1.00 -33.44 2.79
CA GLY A 236 2.33 -33.10 2.28
C GLY A 236 3.46 -33.42 3.27
N THR A 237 4.63 -32.86 3.01
CA THR A 237 5.78 -32.95 3.91
C THR A 237 5.54 -32.10 5.16
N LYS A 238 6.24 -32.45 6.25
CA LYS A 238 6.15 -31.68 7.49
C LYS A 238 6.48 -30.19 7.26
N GLU A 239 7.51 -29.91 6.48
CA GLU A 239 7.94 -28.53 6.17
C GLU A 239 6.86 -27.74 5.42
N TYR A 240 6.16 -28.42 4.48
CA TYR A 240 5.06 -27.82 3.75
C TYR A 240 3.85 -27.54 4.64
N ILE A 241 3.49 -28.50 5.51
CA ILE A 241 2.40 -28.33 6.49
C ILE A 241 2.72 -27.18 7.44
N ASP A 242 3.94 -27.17 8.01
CA ASP A 242 4.38 -26.11 8.92
C ASP A 242 4.31 -24.72 8.25
N LEU A 243 4.68 -24.61 6.96
CA LEU A 243 4.57 -23.36 6.20
C LEU A 243 3.11 -22.92 6.00
N VAL A 244 2.22 -23.83 5.59
CA VAL A 244 0.79 -23.54 5.40
C VAL A 244 0.15 -23.06 6.71
N GLU A 245 0.44 -23.72 7.80
CA GLU A 245 -0.05 -23.34 9.13
C GLU A 245 0.53 -21.97 9.55
N GLU A 246 1.82 -21.74 9.32
CA GLU A 246 2.47 -20.46 9.58
C GLU A 246 1.78 -19.34 8.79
N MET A 247 1.57 -19.50 7.48
CA MET A 247 0.93 -18.50 6.62
C MET A 247 -0.49 -18.19 7.09
N LYS A 248 -1.31 -19.20 7.42
CA LYS A 248 -2.66 -19.00 7.96
C LYS A 248 -2.62 -18.23 9.29
N ARG A 249 -1.70 -18.60 10.17
CA ARG A 249 -1.51 -17.94 11.46
C ARG A 249 -1.10 -16.48 11.29
N MET A 250 -0.19 -16.17 10.34
CA MET A 250 0.25 -14.79 10.04
C MET A 250 -0.87 -13.92 9.48
N GLY A 251 -1.93 -14.47 8.90
CA GLY A 251 -3.07 -13.70 8.40
C GLY A 251 -3.30 -13.84 6.90
N TYR A 252 -2.77 -14.88 6.26
CA TYR A 252 -3.04 -15.19 4.86
C TYR A 252 -4.13 -16.25 4.72
N THR A 253 -4.72 -16.32 3.52
CA THR A 253 -5.68 -17.34 3.09
C THR A 253 -5.36 -17.76 1.66
N PHE A 254 -5.59 -19.03 1.34
CA PHE A 254 -5.35 -19.58 0.01
C PHE A 254 -6.59 -19.40 -0.87
N ILE A 255 -6.36 -19.17 -2.16
CA ILE A 255 -7.40 -18.95 -3.15
C ILE A 255 -7.09 -19.70 -4.44
N ASP A 256 -8.14 -20.09 -5.16
CA ASP A 256 -8.04 -20.56 -6.54
C ASP A 256 -7.66 -19.39 -7.45
N GLY A 257 -6.52 -19.50 -8.11
CA GLY A 257 -6.01 -18.53 -9.06
C GLY A 257 -6.60 -18.65 -10.46
N GLY A 258 -7.30 -19.74 -10.74
CA GLY A 258 -7.69 -20.16 -12.08
C GLY A 258 -6.56 -20.95 -12.78
N GLU A 259 -6.90 -21.62 -13.89
CA GLU A 259 -5.97 -22.42 -14.71
C GLU A 259 -5.12 -23.44 -13.95
N GLY A 260 -5.63 -23.97 -12.85
CA GLY A 260 -4.91 -24.93 -12.01
C GLY A 260 -3.90 -24.33 -11.05
N THR A 261 -3.85 -23.01 -10.91
CA THR A 261 -2.93 -22.32 -10.03
C THR A 261 -3.56 -22.02 -8.67
N ILE A 262 -2.74 -22.07 -7.62
CA ILE A 262 -3.13 -21.72 -6.26
C ILE A 262 -2.27 -20.54 -5.80
N TYR A 263 -2.94 -19.51 -5.31
CA TYR A 263 -2.30 -18.34 -4.71
C TYR A 263 -2.72 -18.18 -3.26
N PHE A 264 -2.09 -17.26 -2.58
CA PHE A 264 -2.56 -16.80 -1.28
C PHE A 264 -2.68 -15.27 -1.27
N LYS A 265 -3.57 -14.78 -0.44
CA LYS A 265 -3.80 -13.35 -0.22
C LYS A 265 -3.96 -13.07 1.27
N ILE A 266 -3.93 -11.80 1.64
CA ILE A 266 -4.29 -11.36 3.00
C ILE A 266 -5.75 -11.79 3.27
N ASN A 267 -5.98 -12.32 4.46
CA ASN A 267 -7.32 -12.69 4.93
C ASN A 267 -8.09 -11.45 5.40
N TYR A 268 -8.51 -10.63 4.44
CA TYR A 268 -9.28 -9.41 4.72
C TYR A 268 -10.60 -9.70 5.44
N SER A 269 -11.20 -10.88 5.21
CA SER A 269 -12.42 -11.29 5.91
C SER A 269 -12.19 -11.45 7.41
N LYS A 270 -11.04 -12.04 7.81
CA LYS A 270 -10.67 -12.14 9.22
C LYS A 270 -10.50 -10.76 9.85
N ILE A 271 -9.84 -9.84 9.16
CA ILE A 271 -9.61 -8.46 9.62
C ILE A 271 -10.95 -7.75 9.77
N ALA A 272 -11.78 -7.76 8.72
CA ALA A 272 -13.08 -7.11 8.71
C ALA A 272 -14.00 -7.65 9.81
N ASN A 273 -14.12 -8.96 9.95
CA ASN A 273 -14.98 -9.57 10.97
C ASN A 273 -14.51 -9.27 12.39
N THR A 274 -13.19 -9.16 12.59
CA THR A 274 -12.63 -8.93 13.94
C THR A 274 -12.78 -7.49 14.39
N PHE A 275 -12.56 -6.52 13.51
CA PHE A 275 -12.53 -5.09 13.85
C PHE A 275 -13.80 -4.33 13.41
N HIS A 276 -14.82 -5.01 12.87
CA HIS A 276 -15.99 -4.41 12.22
C HIS A 276 -16.60 -3.23 12.99
N ASP A 277 -16.87 -3.38 14.28
CA ASP A 277 -17.57 -2.36 15.07
C ASP A 277 -16.68 -1.18 15.49
N GLN A 278 -15.38 -1.25 15.20
CA GLN A 278 -14.36 -0.34 15.71
C GLN A 278 -13.71 0.51 14.61
N MET A 279 -13.90 0.13 13.34
CA MET A 279 -13.34 0.81 12.19
C MET A 279 -14.25 1.91 11.65
N SER A 280 -13.68 2.88 10.95
CA SER A 280 -14.45 3.84 10.14
C SER A 280 -15.23 3.14 9.03
N GLU A 281 -16.28 3.80 8.52
CA GLU A 281 -17.04 3.29 7.37
C GLU A 281 -16.16 3.22 6.10
N GLU A 282 -15.17 4.10 5.98
CA GLU A 282 -14.20 4.12 4.90
C GLU A 282 -13.31 2.87 4.90
N LEU A 283 -12.77 2.48 6.07
CA LEU A 283 -11.95 1.28 6.18
C LEU A 283 -12.77 0.00 6.00
N LYS A 284 -13.98 -0.07 6.55
CA LYS A 284 -14.91 -1.19 6.30
C LYS A 284 -15.12 -1.40 4.82
N LEU A 285 -15.39 -0.33 4.12
CA LEU A 285 -15.65 -0.30 2.70
C LEU A 285 -14.42 -0.73 1.88
N TYR A 286 -13.24 -0.26 2.27
CA TYR A 286 -11.98 -0.71 1.69
C TYR A 286 -11.80 -2.22 1.85
N LEU A 287 -12.04 -2.75 3.05
CA LEU A 287 -11.91 -4.18 3.32
C LEU A 287 -12.96 -5.01 2.55
N ASP A 288 -14.19 -4.52 2.42
CA ASP A 288 -15.24 -5.16 1.62
C ASP A 288 -14.83 -5.27 0.14
N ILE A 289 -14.22 -4.23 -0.41
CA ILE A 289 -13.66 -4.26 -1.77
C ILE A 289 -12.54 -5.32 -1.88
N GLN A 290 -11.64 -5.38 -0.90
CA GLN A 290 -10.52 -6.34 -0.91
C GLN A 290 -10.98 -7.80 -0.71
N GLN A 291 -12.11 -8.01 -0.01
CA GLN A 291 -12.72 -9.33 0.15
C GLN A 291 -13.44 -9.81 -1.09
N GLY A 292 -13.96 -8.87 -1.89
CA GLY A 292 -14.85 -9.16 -3.02
C GLY A 292 -14.25 -10.16 -4.00
N ASP A 293 -15.14 -10.86 -4.70
CA ASP A 293 -14.76 -11.77 -5.78
C ASP A 293 -13.92 -11.04 -6.83
N LYS A 294 -13.07 -11.79 -7.52
CA LYS A 294 -12.33 -11.22 -8.66
C LYS A 294 -13.32 -10.60 -9.63
N ILE A 295 -13.15 -9.31 -9.91
CA ILE A 295 -13.98 -8.60 -10.89
C ILE A 295 -13.76 -9.11 -12.29
N ALA A 296 -12.51 -9.49 -12.59
CA ALA A 296 -12.13 -10.04 -13.88
C ALA A 296 -11.11 -11.17 -13.72
N SER A 297 -11.22 -12.20 -14.54
CA SER A 297 -10.25 -13.29 -14.67
C SER A 297 -10.24 -13.76 -16.12
N ASP A 298 -9.08 -14.14 -16.63
CA ASP A 298 -8.92 -14.60 -18.01
C ASP A 298 -9.59 -13.67 -19.04
N ALA A 299 -9.37 -12.38 -18.90
CA ALA A 299 -9.98 -11.33 -19.71
C ALA A 299 -11.53 -11.41 -19.82
N ALA A 300 -12.20 -12.03 -18.86
CA ALA A 300 -13.66 -12.07 -18.70
C ALA A 300 -14.07 -11.36 -17.42
N LEU A 301 -15.24 -10.71 -17.45
CA LEU A 301 -15.88 -10.16 -16.27
C LEU A 301 -16.48 -11.31 -15.45
N MET A 302 -16.13 -11.41 -14.17
CA MET A 302 -16.56 -12.48 -13.25
C MET A 302 -17.80 -12.11 -12.44
N ILE A 303 -18.17 -10.85 -12.44
CA ILE A 303 -19.37 -10.30 -11.78
C ILE A 303 -20.32 -9.73 -12.83
N SER A 304 -21.54 -9.46 -12.44
CA SER A 304 -22.48 -8.75 -13.33
C SER A 304 -22.04 -7.33 -13.58
N ARG A 305 -22.45 -6.75 -14.71
CA ARG A 305 -22.16 -5.35 -15.00
C ARG A 305 -22.87 -4.41 -14.02
N GLU A 306 -24.07 -4.78 -13.54
CA GLU A 306 -24.78 -4.04 -12.51
C GLU A 306 -24.00 -4.01 -11.18
N GLU A 307 -23.41 -5.14 -10.78
CA GLU A 307 -22.54 -5.19 -9.60
C GLU A 307 -21.26 -4.36 -9.79
N LEU A 308 -20.69 -4.36 -11.00
CA LEU A 308 -19.55 -3.49 -11.33
C LEU A 308 -19.91 -2.00 -11.22
N GLU A 309 -21.09 -1.60 -11.69
CA GLU A 309 -21.62 -0.23 -11.52
C GLU A 309 -21.66 0.18 -10.04
N GLU A 310 -22.24 -0.68 -9.21
CA GLU A 310 -22.37 -0.42 -7.77
C GLU A 310 -21.00 -0.26 -7.09
N ARG A 311 -20.05 -1.14 -7.43
CA ARG A 311 -18.68 -1.06 -6.91
C ARG A 311 -17.93 0.19 -7.38
N ILE A 312 -18.13 0.64 -8.63
CA ILE A 312 -17.52 1.87 -9.14
C ILE A 312 -18.07 3.09 -8.37
N ILE A 313 -19.38 3.18 -8.17
CA ILE A 313 -20.00 4.28 -7.41
C ILE A 313 -19.53 4.28 -5.96
N LEU A 314 -19.37 3.11 -5.39
CA LEU A 314 -18.84 2.95 -4.03
C LEU A 314 -17.42 3.51 -3.92
N LEU A 315 -16.53 3.13 -4.87
CA LEU A 315 -15.16 3.65 -4.94
C LEU A 315 -15.15 5.17 -5.12
N GLU A 316 -15.97 5.72 -6.03
CA GLU A 316 -16.11 7.18 -6.19
C GLU A 316 -16.44 7.83 -4.85
N GLY A 317 -17.42 7.27 -4.13
CA GLY A 317 -17.85 7.80 -2.83
C GLY A 317 -16.72 7.85 -1.81
N ILE A 318 -15.92 6.77 -1.69
CA ILE A 318 -14.77 6.71 -0.79
C ILE A 318 -13.70 7.73 -1.18
N ILE A 319 -13.29 7.71 -2.46
CA ILE A 319 -12.22 8.56 -2.97
C ILE A 319 -12.54 10.05 -2.76
N LEU A 320 -13.78 10.46 -3.00
CA LEU A 320 -14.18 11.87 -2.88
C LEU A 320 -14.42 12.30 -1.44
N LYS A 321 -14.86 11.39 -0.55
CA LYS A 321 -15.12 11.71 0.86
C LYS A 321 -13.88 11.67 1.73
N SER A 322 -12.93 10.80 1.39
CA SER A 322 -11.73 10.55 2.20
C SER A 322 -10.44 10.73 1.38
N PRO A 323 -10.19 11.94 0.84
CA PRO A 323 -9.02 12.19 -0.02
C PRO A 323 -7.67 12.03 0.70
N THR A 324 -7.68 11.99 2.03
CA THR A 324 -6.51 11.78 2.89
C THR A 324 -6.35 10.32 3.34
N PHE A 325 -7.19 9.41 2.87
CA PHE A 325 -7.08 8.00 3.17
C PHE A 325 -5.73 7.47 2.68
N LYS A 326 -5.02 6.71 3.53
CA LYS A 326 -3.62 6.32 3.28
C LYS A 326 -3.45 5.57 1.95
N ASP A 327 -4.39 4.70 1.62
CA ASP A 327 -4.37 3.90 0.39
C ASP A 327 -5.17 4.51 -0.77
N ILE A 328 -5.44 5.80 -0.72
CA ILE A 328 -6.27 6.48 -1.72
C ILE A 328 -5.80 6.24 -3.17
N ASN A 329 -4.50 6.14 -3.39
CA ASN A 329 -3.95 5.89 -4.71
C ASN A 329 -4.24 4.46 -5.21
N ALA A 330 -4.22 3.46 -4.33
CA ALA A 330 -4.64 2.10 -4.67
C ALA A 330 -6.12 2.06 -5.05
N LEU A 331 -6.98 2.77 -4.32
CA LEU A 331 -8.40 2.90 -4.67
C LEU A 331 -8.62 3.63 -6.00
N LYS A 332 -7.85 4.67 -6.29
CA LYS A 332 -7.90 5.38 -7.57
C LYS A 332 -7.46 4.51 -8.74
N LEU A 333 -6.41 3.69 -8.58
CA LEU A 333 -5.99 2.71 -9.59
C LEU A 333 -7.09 1.70 -9.86
N LEU A 334 -7.71 1.19 -8.81
CA LEU A 334 -8.81 0.25 -8.91
C LEU A 334 -10.02 0.88 -9.63
N TYR A 335 -10.37 2.12 -9.29
CA TYR A 335 -11.42 2.88 -9.95
C TYR A 335 -11.13 3.06 -11.46
N GLN A 336 -9.91 3.45 -11.84
CA GLN A 336 -9.50 3.61 -13.23
C GLN A 336 -9.63 2.27 -13.99
N GLN A 337 -9.17 1.18 -13.39
CA GLN A 337 -9.26 -0.16 -13.97
C GLN A 337 -10.72 -0.60 -14.17
N TRP A 338 -11.57 -0.40 -13.16
CA TRP A 338 -12.98 -0.81 -13.25
C TRP A 338 -13.76 0.06 -14.24
N MET A 339 -13.48 1.35 -14.29
CA MET A 339 -14.03 2.24 -15.32
C MET A 339 -13.66 1.78 -16.73
N GLN A 340 -12.44 1.31 -16.92
CA GLN A 340 -12.01 0.75 -18.19
C GLN A 340 -12.79 -0.51 -18.54
N PHE A 341 -12.91 -1.47 -17.62
CA PHE A 341 -13.70 -2.68 -17.84
C PHE A 341 -15.17 -2.36 -18.17
N TYR A 342 -15.74 -1.41 -17.48
CA TYR A 342 -17.12 -0.98 -17.68
C TYR A 342 -17.36 -0.34 -19.05
N LEU A 343 -16.48 0.57 -19.46
CA LEU A 343 -16.66 1.37 -20.67
C LEU A 343 -16.16 0.71 -21.96
N THR A 344 -15.12 -0.14 -21.87
CA THR A 344 -14.52 -0.76 -23.08
C THR A 344 -14.75 -2.26 -23.17
N GLY A 345 -15.20 -2.90 -22.08
CA GLY A 345 -15.31 -4.36 -21.98
C GLY A 345 -13.96 -5.04 -21.84
N LEU A 346 -14.01 -6.36 -21.92
CA LEU A 346 -12.85 -7.25 -21.85
C LEU A 346 -12.89 -8.20 -23.06
N ALA A 347 -11.76 -8.81 -23.43
CA ALA A 347 -11.67 -9.67 -24.60
C ALA A 347 -12.68 -10.84 -24.59
N ASN A 348 -12.87 -11.47 -23.43
CA ASN A 348 -13.84 -12.55 -23.23
C ASN A 348 -15.20 -12.08 -22.67
N SER A 349 -15.37 -10.76 -22.47
CA SER A 349 -16.64 -10.09 -22.14
C SER A 349 -16.78 -8.82 -22.97
N PRO A 350 -16.87 -8.91 -24.32
CA PRO A 350 -16.88 -7.75 -25.20
C PRO A 350 -18.21 -7.02 -25.13
N ILE A 351 -18.14 -5.69 -25.13
CA ILE A 351 -19.30 -4.81 -25.23
C ILE A 351 -19.72 -4.54 -26.69
N ILE A 352 -18.89 -4.96 -27.64
CA ILE A 352 -19.15 -4.81 -29.09
C ILE A 352 -19.74 -6.10 -29.67
N ASP A 353 -20.47 -5.95 -30.75
CA ASP A 353 -20.97 -7.06 -31.57
C ASP A 353 -19.97 -7.46 -32.68
N ASN A 354 -20.40 -8.38 -33.55
CA ASN A 354 -19.57 -8.85 -34.67
C ASN A 354 -19.32 -7.79 -35.76
N SER A 355 -20.06 -6.68 -35.77
CA SER A 355 -19.82 -5.56 -36.68
C SER A 355 -18.81 -4.56 -36.12
N GLY A 356 -18.40 -4.71 -34.85
CA GLY A 356 -17.55 -3.79 -34.13
C GLY A 356 -18.29 -2.61 -33.49
N GLU A 357 -19.62 -2.61 -33.53
CA GLU A 357 -20.46 -1.60 -32.88
C GLU A 357 -20.75 -2.01 -31.43
N VAL A 358 -20.86 -1.01 -30.55
CA VAL A 358 -21.29 -1.22 -29.16
C VAL A 358 -22.73 -1.73 -29.17
N LYS A 359 -22.96 -2.84 -28.48
CA LYS A 359 -24.27 -3.48 -28.39
C LYS A 359 -25.32 -2.52 -27.86
N GLY A 360 -26.53 -2.55 -28.44
CA GLY A 360 -27.64 -1.67 -28.02
C GLY A 360 -28.03 -1.83 -26.54
N GLU A 361 -27.91 -3.05 -26.00
CA GLU A 361 -28.12 -3.33 -24.56
C GLU A 361 -27.13 -2.56 -23.66
N ILE A 362 -25.87 -2.44 -24.09
CA ILE A 362 -24.83 -1.68 -23.37
C ILE A 362 -25.10 -0.17 -23.42
N LEU A 363 -25.53 0.35 -24.59
CA LEU A 363 -25.91 1.76 -24.70
C LEU A 363 -27.08 2.11 -23.78
N ASN A 364 -28.09 1.25 -23.72
CA ASN A 364 -29.23 1.39 -22.79
C ASN A 364 -28.79 1.31 -21.33
N GLU A 365 -27.83 0.44 -21.02
CA GLU A 365 -27.25 0.34 -19.67
C GLU A 365 -26.53 1.63 -19.28
N PHE A 366 -25.72 2.22 -20.16
CA PHE A 366 -25.08 3.52 -19.91
C PHE A 366 -26.09 4.64 -19.66
N GLU A 367 -27.22 4.68 -20.42
CA GLU A 367 -28.31 5.64 -20.18
C GLU A 367 -28.98 5.39 -18.81
N SER A 368 -29.21 4.13 -18.46
CA SER A 368 -29.76 3.74 -17.16
C SER A 368 -28.85 4.15 -16.03
N PHE A 369 -27.52 3.91 -16.16
CA PHE A 369 -26.52 4.33 -15.18
C PHE A 369 -26.57 5.84 -14.91
N ILE A 370 -26.56 6.66 -15.98
CA ILE A 370 -26.63 8.11 -15.87
C ILE A 370 -27.93 8.54 -15.14
N SER A 371 -29.03 7.84 -15.43
CA SER A 371 -30.33 8.14 -14.80
C SER A 371 -30.35 7.70 -13.33
N LYS A 372 -29.71 6.57 -12.99
CA LYS A 372 -29.64 6.01 -11.63
C LYS A 372 -28.74 6.85 -10.71
N TYR A 373 -27.63 7.41 -11.26
CA TYR A 373 -26.61 8.17 -10.51
C TYR A 373 -26.35 9.59 -11.06
N PRO A 374 -27.38 10.44 -11.19
CA PRO A 374 -27.30 11.69 -11.97
C PRO A 374 -26.28 12.72 -11.45
N ASN A 375 -25.89 12.61 -10.18
CA ASN A 375 -24.99 13.55 -9.50
C ASN A 375 -23.55 13.02 -9.36
N SER A 376 -23.25 11.79 -9.80
CA SER A 376 -21.92 11.21 -9.69
C SER A 376 -20.96 11.76 -10.75
N GLU A 377 -19.68 11.82 -10.41
CA GLU A 377 -18.63 12.14 -11.39
C GLU A 377 -18.54 11.02 -12.44
N THR A 378 -18.75 9.76 -12.03
CA THR A 378 -18.80 8.61 -12.95
C THR A 378 -19.88 8.79 -14.02
N SER A 379 -21.07 9.28 -13.68
CA SER A 379 -22.12 9.56 -14.68
C SER A 379 -21.70 10.61 -15.70
N LYS A 380 -20.94 11.62 -15.31
CA LYS A 380 -20.39 12.62 -16.23
C LYS A 380 -19.38 11.97 -17.18
N ILE A 381 -18.55 11.05 -16.68
CA ILE A 381 -17.59 10.29 -17.47
C ILE A 381 -18.31 9.39 -18.47
N VAL A 382 -19.31 8.60 -18.03
CA VAL A 382 -20.13 7.72 -18.89
C VAL A 382 -20.80 8.52 -19.99
N LYS A 383 -21.42 9.64 -19.65
CA LYS A 383 -22.05 10.55 -20.63
C LYS A 383 -21.04 11.10 -21.66
N SER A 384 -19.85 11.48 -21.18
CA SER A 384 -18.79 11.99 -22.07
C SER A 384 -18.26 10.89 -22.99
N TYR A 385 -18.17 9.64 -22.50
CA TYR A 385 -17.79 8.49 -23.29
C TYR A 385 -18.84 8.14 -24.34
N MET A 386 -20.15 8.15 -24.01
CA MET A 386 -21.23 8.00 -24.98
C MET A 386 -21.18 9.05 -26.10
N ASN A 387 -20.86 10.31 -25.76
CA ASN A 387 -20.65 11.35 -26.77
C ASN A 387 -19.46 11.03 -27.70
N LYS A 388 -18.41 10.38 -27.17
CA LYS A 388 -17.31 9.89 -28.01
C LYS A 388 -17.74 8.73 -28.89
N LEU A 389 -18.46 7.73 -28.38
CA LEU A 389 -19.01 6.63 -29.18
C LEU A 389 -19.87 7.15 -30.34
N ASN A 390 -20.74 8.14 -30.09
CA ASN A 390 -21.55 8.78 -31.15
C ASN A 390 -20.69 9.44 -32.25
N GLN A 391 -19.52 10.01 -31.91
CA GLN A 391 -18.59 10.58 -32.90
C GLN A 391 -17.95 9.50 -33.79
N TYR A 392 -17.89 8.26 -33.32
CA TYR A 392 -17.35 7.09 -34.02
C TYR A 392 -18.44 6.11 -34.48
N ASN A 393 -19.70 6.59 -34.67
CA ASN A 393 -20.84 5.78 -35.09
C ASN A 393 -21.06 4.54 -34.20
N ASN A 394 -20.99 4.71 -32.91
CA ASN A 394 -21.07 3.68 -31.87
C ASN A 394 -19.99 2.59 -31.95
N GLN A 395 -18.89 2.81 -32.66
CA GLN A 395 -17.70 1.98 -32.60
C GLN A 395 -16.76 2.45 -31.48
N LEU A 396 -15.93 1.55 -30.98
CA LEU A 396 -14.91 1.95 -30.01
C LEU A 396 -13.93 2.94 -30.63
N PRO A 397 -13.62 4.05 -29.95
CA PRO A 397 -12.65 5.02 -30.45
C PRO A 397 -11.25 4.37 -30.52
N PRO A 398 -10.40 4.81 -31.48
CA PRO A 398 -9.00 4.39 -31.48
C PRO A 398 -8.33 4.72 -30.13
N LYS A 399 -7.54 3.78 -29.60
CA LYS A 399 -6.93 3.90 -28.28
C LYS A 399 -7.98 4.18 -27.18
N GLU A 400 -9.01 3.34 -27.15
CA GLU A 400 -10.15 3.47 -26.22
C GLU A 400 -9.70 3.64 -24.76
N LYS A 401 -8.59 3.00 -24.37
CA LYS A 401 -8.01 3.11 -23.02
C LYS A 401 -7.57 4.53 -22.71
N ASP A 402 -6.84 5.16 -23.61
CA ASP A 402 -6.37 6.54 -23.46
C ASP A 402 -7.56 7.51 -23.41
N VAL A 403 -8.62 7.21 -24.19
CA VAL A 403 -9.86 8.01 -24.18
C VAL A 403 -10.52 7.93 -22.82
N VAL A 404 -10.73 6.73 -22.26
CA VAL A 404 -11.32 6.55 -20.92
C VAL A 404 -10.49 7.28 -19.88
N GLU A 405 -9.18 7.09 -19.90
CA GLU A 405 -8.27 7.72 -18.95
C GLU A 405 -8.32 9.26 -19.01
N SER A 406 -8.45 9.82 -20.20
CA SER A 406 -8.57 11.27 -20.41
C SER A 406 -9.87 11.85 -19.85
N LEU A 407 -10.92 11.05 -19.71
CA LEU A 407 -12.23 11.47 -19.19
C LEU A 407 -12.30 11.44 -17.66
N ILE A 408 -11.43 10.68 -17.02
CA ILE A 408 -11.40 10.58 -15.55
C ILE A 408 -10.79 11.85 -14.96
N PRO A 409 -11.51 12.56 -14.07
CA PRO A 409 -11.00 13.79 -13.48
C PRO A 409 -9.84 13.53 -12.50
N PRO A 410 -8.94 14.50 -12.26
CA PRO A 410 -7.81 14.35 -11.35
C PRO A 410 -8.18 13.92 -9.94
N SER A 411 -9.39 14.25 -9.46
CA SER A 411 -9.89 13.82 -8.16
C SER A 411 -10.06 12.30 -8.04
N LEU A 412 -10.39 11.62 -9.14
CA LEU A 412 -10.62 10.17 -9.22
C LEU A 412 -9.49 9.39 -9.90
N LYS A 413 -8.46 10.09 -10.34
CA LYS A 413 -7.33 9.53 -11.07
C LYS A 413 -6.09 9.51 -10.20
N VAL A 414 -5.34 8.43 -10.22
CA VAL A 414 -3.94 8.51 -9.83
C VAL A 414 -3.26 9.35 -10.88
N VAL A 415 -2.64 10.42 -10.46
CA VAL A 415 -1.78 11.21 -11.34
C VAL A 415 -0.53 10.38 -11.58
N PRO A 416 -0.11 10.24 -12.74
CA PRO A 416 -0.10 9.15 -13.68
C PRO A 416 0.64 7.87 -13.23
N ASN A 417 0.70 6.82 -14.06
CA ASN A 417 1.26 5.47 -13.88
C ASN A 417 2.63 5.38 -13.19
N GLY A 418 2.74 5.90 -11.97
CA GLY A 418 3.97 5.88 -11.22
C GLY A 418 4.22 4.50 -10.62
N VAL A 419 5.42 4.00 -10.81
CA VAL A 419 5.89 2.84 -10.06
C VAL A 419 6.16 3.29 -8.64
N SER A 420 5.54 2.60 -7.65
CA SER A 420 5.91 2.80 -6.25
C SER A 420 7.36 2.39 -6.07
N VAL A 421 8.21 3.33 -5.71
CA VAL A 421 9.65 3.07 -5.56
C VAL A 421 10.16 3.66 -4.26
N ASN A 422 11.01 2.90 -3.61
CA ASN A 422 11.95 3.46 -2.65
C ASN A 422 13.17 3.92 -3.47
N LEU A 423 13.36 5.21 -3.62
CA LEU A 423 14.49 5.71 -4.39
C LEU A 423 15.82 5.35 -3.72
N LEU A 424 15.87 5.42 -2.42
CA LEU A 424 17.04 5.09 -1.59
C LEU A 424 16.60 4.29 -0.35
N PRO A 425 17.46 3.43 0.20
CA PRO A 425 18.81 3.11 -0.28
C PRO A 425 18.82 2.36 -1.62
N LEU A 426 19.98 2.25 -2.22
CA LEU A 426 20.20 1.34 -3.35
C LEU A 426 20.03 -0.11 -2.88
N THR A 427 19.61 -0.99 -3.79
CA THR A 427 19.65 -2.44 -3.53
C THR A 427 21.11 -2.92 -3.54
N ASP A 428 21.39 -4.11 -2.99
CA ASP A 428 22.73 -4.68 -2.97
C ASP A 428 23.32 -4.75 -4.38
N GLN A 429 22.53 -5.22 -5.35
CA GLN A 429 22.92 -5.31 -6.75
C GLN A 429 23.21 -3.94 -7.37
N MET A 430 22.41 -2.92 -7.05
CA MET A 430 22.65 -1.55 -7.52
C MET A 430 23.90 -0.96 -6.87
N THR A 431 24.17 -1.28 -5.61
CA THR A 431 25.38 -0.86 -4.91
C THR A 431 26.64 -1.48 -5.54
N GLU A 432 26.62 -2.77 -5.85
CA GLU A 432 27.69 -3.44 -6.59
C GLU A 432 27.91 -2.80 -7.96
N THR A 433 26.84 -2.53 -8.69
CA THR A 433 26.89 -1.84 -9.99
C THR A 433 27.46 -0.43 -9.85
N TYR A 434 27.05 0.31 -8.81
CA TYR A 434 27.53 1.65 -8.52
C TYR A 434 29.06 1.66 -8.31
N GLU A 435 29.57 0.78 -7.46
CA GLU A 435 31.01 0.69 -7.18
C GLU A 435 31.80 0.25 -8.44
N ALA A 436 31.33 -0.76 -9.14
CA ALA A 436 31.96 -1.20 -10.39
C ALA A 436 31.96 -0.10 -11.47
N TYR A 437 30.88 0.63 -11.61
CA TYR A 437 30.77 1.78 -12.51
C TYR A 437 31.70 2.93 -12.07
N LYS A 438 31.77 3.20 -10.77
CA LYS A 438 32.66 4.22 -10.19
C LYS A 438 34.11 3.99 -10.55
N GLU A 439 34.57 2.73 -10.53
CA GLU A 439 35.94 2.35 -10.85
C GLU A 439 36.25 2.43 -12.36
N SER A 440 35.35 1.92 -13.18
CA SER A 440 35.65 1.70 -14.61
C SER A 440 35.02 2.72 -15.54
N LYS A 441 33.94 3.38 -15.17
CA LYS A 441 33.07 4.29 -15.96
C LYS A 441 32.55 3.62 -17.27
N LYS A 442 32.42 2.28 -17.27
CA LYS A 442 31.95 1.51 -18.45
C LYS A 442 30.42 1.44 -18.45
N ASN A 443 29.81 2.00 -19.49
CA ASN A 443 28.34 2.07 -19.59
C ASN A 443 27.66 0.69 -19.64
N GLU A 444 28.34 -0.35 -20.13
CA GLU A 444 27.80 -1.72 -20.18
C GLU A 444 27.48 -2.29 -18.78
N LEU A 445 28.08 -1.74 -17.73
CA LEU A 445 27.75 -2.12 -16.35
C LEU A 445 26.36 -1.64 -15.91
N LEU A 446 25.82 -0.63 -16.58
CA LEU A 446 24.46 -0.11 -16.29
C LEU A 446 23.35 -1.04 -16.82
N ASP A 447 23.70 -2.01 -17.65
CA ASP A 447 22.77 -2.95 -18.32
C ASP A 447 22.65 -4.27 -17.52
N GLY A 448 22.60 -4.17 -16.20
CA GLY A 448 22.49 -5.34 -15.33
C GLY A 448 21.06 -5.92 -15.26
N PRO A 449 20.91 -7.21 -14.93
CA PRO A 449 19.60 -7.82 -14.70
C PRO A 449 19.06 -7.38 -13.35
N PHE A 450 18.46 -6.20 -13.28
CA PHE A 450 17.90 -5.68 -12.04
C PHE A 450 16.52 -6.28 -11.76
N ALA A 451 16.33 -6.74 -10.52
CA ALA A 451 15.08 -7.38 -10.11
C ALA A 451 13.89 -6.39 -10.03
N GLY A 452 12.68 -6.90 -10.28
CA GLY A 452 11.45 -6.16 -10.14
C GLY A 452 11.22 -5.13 -11.26
N ASN A 453 10.65 -3.98 -10.89
CA ASN A 453 10.31 -2.90 -11.82
C ASN A 453 11.49 -1.94 -12.12
N ASN A 454 12.72 -2.34 -11.82
CA ASN A 454 13.88 -1.49 -12.00
C ASN A 454 14.36 -1.52 -13.46
N THR A 455 13.90 -0.58 -14.25
CA THR A 455 14.41 -0.32 -15.60
C THR A 455 15.76 0.37 -15.52
N ILE A 456 16.58 0.26 -16.58
CA ILE A 456 17.94 0.85 -16.62
C ILE A 456 17.95 2.36 -16.34
N ASP A 457 16.95 3.08 -16.84
CA ASP A 457 16.77 4.51 -16.61
C ASP A 457 16.47 4.83 -15.14
N LEU A 458 15.62 4.03 -14.48
CA LEU A 458 15.35 4.17 -13.04
C LEU A 458 16.61 3.86 -12.22
N VAL A 459 17.37 2.83 -12.58
CA VAL A 459 18.62 2.48 -11.89
C VAL A 459 19.63 3.61 -11.99
N VAL A 460 19.83 4.17 -13.18
CA VAL A 460 20.73 5.32 -13.38
C VAL A 460 20.25 6.55 -12.59
N ALA A 461 18.95 6.83 -12.58
CA ALA A 461 18.39 7.91 -11.80
C ALA A 461 18.62 7.71 -10.27
N ARG A 462 18.40 6.50 -9.76
CA ARG A 462 18.64 6.16 -8.34
C ARG A 462 20.13 6.27 -7.98
N MET A 463 21.03 5.75 -8.83
CA MET A 463 22.48 5.88 -8.62
C MET A 463 22.93 7.34 -8.63
N TYR A 464 22.34 8.17 -9.49
CA TYR A 464 22.61 9.60 -9.55
C TYR A 464 22.17 10.33 -8.27
N LEU A 465 20.95 10.04 -7.80
CA LEU A 465 20.41 10.59 -6.55
C LEU A 465 21.24 10.14 -5.33
N TYR A 466 21.63 8.88 -5.30
CA TYR A 466 22.49 8.34 -4.26
C TYR A 466 23.88 9.03 -4.24
N ALA A 467 24.47 9.24 -5.41
CA ALA A 467 25.74 9.95 -5.53
C ALA A 467 25.64 11.41 -4.99
N LEU A 468 24.53 12.09 -5.28
CA LEU A 468 24.31 13.44 -4.75
C LEU A 468 24.07 13.44 -3.24
N GLU A 469 23.33 12.48 -2.69
CA GLU A 469 23.06 12.37 -1.26
C GLU A 469 24.32 12.02 -0.45
N THR A 470 25.18 11.17 -1.02
CA THR A 470 26.46 10.76 -0.40
C THR A 470 27.62 11.72 -0.73
N GLU A 471 27.32 12.86 -1.36
CA GLU A 471 28.31 13.86 -1.78
C GLU A 471 29.39 13.31 -2.74
N ASP A 472 29.09 12.21 -3.46
CA ASP A 472 29.97 11.66 -4.49
C ASP A 472 29.74 12.38 -5.83
N TYR A 473 30.14 13.64 -5.88
CA TYR A 473 29.91 14.52 -7.03
C TYR A 473 30.63 14.07 -8.30
N GLU A 474 31.75 13.35 -8.16
CA GLU A 474 32.44 12.77 -9.32
C GLU A 474 31.58 11.68 -9.99
N MET A 475 30.94 10.86 -9.19
CA MET A 475 30.05 9.82 -9.69
C MET A 475 28.77 10.44 -10.28
N ALA A 476 28.14 11.40 -9.63
CA ALA A 476 27.00 12.14 -10.17
C ALA A 476 27.36 12.79 -11.52
N TYR A 477 28.53 13.41 -11.60
CA TYR A 477 29.03 14.00 -12.85
C TYR A 477 29.28 12.96 -13.95
N ALA A 478 29.74 11.75 -13.60
CA ALA A 478 29.93 10.65 -14.55
C ALA A 478 28.60 10.11 -15.11
N LEU A 479 27.52 10.19 -14.32
CA LEU A 479 26.17 9.80 -14.73
C LEU A 479 25.40 10.93 -15.45
N THR A 480 26.00 12.12 -15.59
CA THR A 480 25.38 13.26 -16.29
C THR A 480 25.61 13.15 -17.81
N TYR A 481 24.56 13.44 -18.60
CA TYR A 481 24.60 13.47 -20.05
C TYR A 481 25.56 14.54 -20.57
N LYS A 482 26.51 14.15 -21.44
CA LYS A 482 27.58 15.01 -22.02
C LYS A 482 27.53 15.10 -23.54
N GLY A 483 26.43 14.67 -24.15
CA GLY A 483 26.25 14.69 -25.59
C GLY A 483 26.26 16.12 -26.18
N SER A 484 26.20 16.22 -27.51
CA SER A 484 26.36 17.46 -28.27
C SER A 484 25.39 18.60 -27.92
N THR A 485 24.28 18.29 -27.29
CA THR A 485 23.26 19.26 -26.85
C THR A 485 23.39 19.65 -25.38
N SER A 486 24.41 19.12 -24.66
CA SER A 486 24.57 19.37 -23.24
C SER A 486 25.37 20.65 -22.96
N ASN A 487 24.96 21.39 -21.93
CA ASN A 487 25.69 22.52 -21.38
C ASN A 487 26.29 22.17 -20.01
N VAL A 488 26.86 20.97 -19.89
CA VAL A 488 27.47 20.50 -18.63
C VAL A 488 28.69 21.33 -18.32
N PRO A 489 28.81 21.94 -17.14
CA PRO A 489 29.98 22.73 -16.74
C PRO A 489 31.18 21.83 -16.42
N SER A 490 32.30 22.44 -16.00
CA SER A 490 33.40 21.67 -15.43
C SER A 490 32.95 20.91 -14.16
N LEU A 491 33.67 19.83 -13.83
CA LEU A 491 33.39 19.07 -12.58
C LEU A 491 33.43 19.97 -11.34
N GLU A 492 34.35 20.94 -11.28
CA GLU A 492 34.47 21.88 -10.15
C GLU A 492 33.20 22.74 -10.01
N GLN A 493 32.69 23.28 -11.10
CA GLN A 493 31.48 24.09 -11.10
C GLN A 493 30.25 23.23 -10.82
N PHE A 494 30.16 22.01 -11.39
CA PHE A 494 29.13 21.04 -11.09
C PHE A 494 29.07 20.74 -9.59
N THR A 495 30.22 20.45 -8.97
CA THR A 495 30.32 20.17 -7.53
C THR A 495 29.81 21.34 -6.68
N GLN A 496 30.14 22.59 -7.05
CA GLN A 496 29.64 23.77 -6.34
C GLN A 496 28.12 23.94 -6.44
N GLU A 497 27.52 23.63 -7.59
CA GLU A 497 26.06 23.73 -7.77
C GLU A 497 25.35 22.56 -7.07
N ALA A 498 25.86 21.34 -7.20
CA ALA A 498 25.29 20.15 -6.59
C ALA A 498 25.31 20.20 -5.05
N SER A 499 26.40 20.70 -4.45
CA SER A 499 26.50 20.83 -2.99
C SER A 499 25.46 21.79 -2.40
N LYS A 500 25.00 22.79 -3.14
CA LYS A 500 23.94 23.70 -2.71
C LYS A 500 22.55 23.06 -2.81
N ALA A 501 22.37 22.09 -3.71
CA ALA A 501 21.11 21.39 -3.91
C ALA A 501 20.94 20.17 -2.97
N ALA A 502 21.98 19.70 -2.31
CA ALA A 502 22.02 18.46 -1.51
C ALA A 502 20.87 18.35 -0.49
N LEU A 503 20.54 19.44 0.22
CA LEU A 503 19.44 19.49 1.20
C LEU A 503 18.05 19.22 0.56
N ASN A 504 17.84 19.63 -0.68
CA ASN A 504 16.58 19.39 -1.40
C ASN A 504 16.48 17.96 -1.91
N ILE A 505 17.62 17.34 -2.21
CA ILE A 505 17.70 15.98 -2.74
C ILE A 505 17.44 14.96 -1.62
N GLN A 506 17.96 15.16 -0.43
CA GLN A 506 17.67 14.32 0.73
C GLN A 506 16.16 14.33 1.07
N LYS A 507 15.51 15.48 0.96
CA LYS A 507 14.06 15.57 1.09
C LYS A 507 13.33 14.82 -0.04
N LEU A 508 13.85 14.90 -1.26
CA LEU A 508 13.26 14.22 -2.40
C LEU A 508 13.28 12.70 -2.22
N SER A 509 14.40 12.11 -1.84
CA SER A 509 14.55 10.66 -1.68
C SER A 509 13.65 10.07 -0.60
N ASN A 510 13.37 10.84 0.47
CA ASN A 510 12.52 10.40 1.58
C ASN A 510 11.02 10.59 1.32
N ASP A 511 10.65 11.59 0.50
CA ASP A 511 9.25 11.99 0.30
C ASP A 511 8.63 11.40 -0.97
N VAL A 512 9.42 10.85 -1.89
CA VAL A 512 8.92 10.29 -3.15
C VAL A 512 8.26 8.93 -2.90
N LYS A 513 7.02 8.79 -3.37
CA LYS A 513 6.26 7.53 -3.30
C LYS A 513 6.07 6.88 -4.66
N MET A 514 6.12 7.66 -5.73
CA MET A 514 5.87 7.17 -7.09
C MET A 514 6.77 7.88 -8.09
N VAL A 515 7.13 7.17 -9.14
CA VAL A 515 7.82 7.71 -10.33
C VAL A 515 6.97 7.40 -11.55
N ASP A 516 6.68 8.42 -12.33
CA ASP A 516 6.06 8.30 -13.65
C ASP A 516 7.10 8.48 -14.75
N PHE A 517 6.94 7.76 -15.85
CA PHE A 517 7.88 7.74 -16.96
C PHE A 517 7.20 8.23 -18.23
N THR A 518 7.78 9.23 -18.87
CA THR A 518 7.36 9.69 -20.19
C THR A 518 8.52 9.56 -21.17
N TYR A 519 8.29 8.83 -22.27
CA TYR A 519 9.27 8.67 -23.33
C TYR A 519 8.92 9.59 -24.49
N THR A 520 9.91 10.26 -25.07
CA THR A 520 9.70 11.00 -26.31
C THR A 520 9.42 10.03 -27.46
N GLN A 521 8.73 10.49 -28.52
CA GLN A 521 8.31 9.64 -29.64
C GLN A 521 9.48 8.93 -30.35
N ASN A 522 10.68 9.51 -30.32
CA ASN A 522 11.90 8.91 -30.88
C ASN A 522 12.74 8.14 -29.84
N GLY A 523 12.30 8.09 -28.59
CA GLY A 523 12.99 7.38 -27.51
C GLY A 523 14.31 8.00 -27.03
N GLU A 524 14.66 9.21 -27.50
CA GLU A 524 15.95 9.84 -27.16
C GLU A 524 15.96 10.50 -25.78
N MET A 525 14.78 10.83 -25.24
CA MET A 525 14.66 11.44 -23.92
C MET A 525 13.60 10.70 -23.09
N ILE A 526 13.92 10.50 -21.82
CA ILE A 526 13.08 9.89 -20.81
C ILE A 526 12.88 10.93 -19.72
N GLU A 527 11.64 11.24 -19.40
CA GLU A 527 11.31 12.15 -18.31
C GLU A 527 10.70 11.36 -17.16
N HIS A 528 11.34 11.40 -16.01
CA HIS A 528 10.83 10.86 -14.77
C HIS A 528 10.13 11.96 -14.00
N THR A 529 8.88 11.76 -13.64
CA THR A 529 8.13 12.64 -12.76
C THR A 529 8.03 11.97 -11.39
N TYR A 530 8.76 12.48 -10.41
CA TYR A 530 8.71 12.01 -9.04
C TYR A 530 7.56 12.68 -8.30
N ILE A 531 6.69 11.87 -7.71
CA ILE A 531 5.49 12.33 -7.00
C ILE A 531 5.72 12.19 -5.50
N LYS A 532 5.76 13.31 -4.80
CA LYS A 532 5.91 13.37 -3.35
C LYS A 532 4.62 12.99 -2.63
N GLN A 533 4.72 12.63 -1.37
CA GLN A 533 3.59 12.25 -0.52
C GLN A 533 2.48 13.32 -0.46
N GLY A 534 2.82 14.60 -0.63
CA GLY A 534 1.86 15.72 -0.69
C GLY A 534 1.29 16.01 -2.08
N GLY A 535 1.59 15.19 -3.11
CA GLY A 535 1.15 15.42 -4.49
C GLY A 535 2.01 16.44 -5.26
N GLU A 536 3.05 17.02 -4.65
CA GLU A 536 4.03 17.84 -5.35
C GLU A 536 4.89 16.97 -6.27
N THR A 537 5.24 17.48 -7.45
CA THR A 537 6.03 16.75 -8.44
C THR A 537 7.40 17.38 -8.64
N VAL A 538 8.40 16.52 -8.90
CA VAL A 538 9.74 16.91 -9.30
C VAL A 538 10.11 16.13 -10.56
N GLN A 539 10.68 16.80 -11.56
CA GLN A 539 11.04 16.18 -12.82
C GLN A 539 12.54 15.96 -12.92
N LEU A 540 12.94 14.76 -13.34
CA LEU A 540 14.29 14.40 -13.71
C LEU A 540 14.28 13.96 -15.18
N LYS A 541 15.13 14.57 -16.00
CA LYS A 541 15.25 14.23 -17.43
C LYS A 541 16.50 13.42 -17.66
N LEU A 542 16.36 12.36 -18.44
CA LEU A 542 17.47 11.52 -18.89
C LEU A 542 17.53 11.55 -20.43
N ARG A 543 18.73 11.45 -20.97
CA ARG A 543 18.98 11.29 -22.39
C ARG A 543 19.87 10.08 -22.65
N LEU A 544 19.70 9.48 -23.80
CA LEU A 544 20.58 8.39 -24.21
C LEU A 544 21.93 8.94 -24.69
N GLU A 545 23.01 8.45 -24.12
CA GLU A 545 24.37 8.66 -24.54
C GLU A 545 24.98 7.29 -24.85
N GLU A 546 25.35 7.06 -26.10
CA GLU A 546 25.84 5.75 -26.58
C GLU A 546 24.86 4.59 -26.29
N GLY A 547 23.56 4.86 -26.29
CA GLY A 547 22.51 3.87 -25.99
C GLY A 547 22.16 3.72 -24.51
N TYR A 548 22.86 4.39 -23.60
CA TYR A 548 22.63 4.32 -22.16
C TYR A 548 22.02 5.60 -21.60
N PRO A 549 21.04 5.52 -20.69
CA PRO A 549 20.46 6.71 -20.08
C PRO A 549 21.47 7.43 -19.19
N LYS A 550 21.50 8.75 -19.30
CA LYS A 550 22.30 9.69 -18.51
C LYS A 550 21.41 10.85 -18.09
N VAL A 551 21.64 11.39 -16.91
CA VAL A 551 20.82 12.48 -16.35
C VAL A 551 21.16 13.80 -17.03
N GLU A 552 20.13 14.52 -17.50
CA GLU A 552 20.31 15.86 -18.08
C GLU A 552 20.68 16.86 -16.99
N TYR A 553 21.78 17.60 -17.24
CA TYR A 553 22.23 18.64 -16.32
C TYR A 553 21.16 19.69 -16.07
N ARG A 554 21.02 20.14 -14.84
CA ARG A 554 19.98 21.08 -14.35
C ARG A 554 18.56 20.54 -14.28
N SER A 555 18.30 19.29 -14.48
CA SER A 555 16.95 18.76 -14.27
C SER A 555 16.51 18.79 -12.79
N LEU A 556 17.45 18.86 -11.85
CA LEU A 556 17.22 18.96 -10.39
C LEU A 556 17.75 20.25 -9.74
N PHE A 557 18.43 21.09 -10.48
CA PHE A 557 19.07 22.31 -9.94
C PHE A 557 18.29 23.58 -10.29
#